data_4f93c419e000c287af7432d71a518b39
#
_entry.id   4f93c419e000c287af7432d71a518b39
#
_cell.length_a   1.000
_cell.length_b   1.000
_cell.length_c   1.000
_cell.angle_alpha   90.00
_cell.angle_beta   90.00
_cell.angle_gamma   90.00
#
_symmetry.space_group_name_H-M   'P 1'
#
loop_
_entity.id
_entity.type
_entity.pdbx_description
1 polymer ?
#
loop_
_entity_poly.entity_id
_entity_poly.type
_entity_poly.pdbx_seq_one_letter_code
_entity_poly.pdbx_strand_id
1 'polypeptide(L)'
;MASAMESSGSVLAPVQAVFRGVVVTVVPEAKQLDEAGWRGLEGLVEDALQMRTPALRQQLQLFLRAIEWLTVVRFGRTFSKLREEQRSRVLRHLQDHPVERIRCGFWGLRTLALLGYYGRPEAARAIGYAPDSGGWEALTRR
;
A
#
# COMPACT_ATOMS: atom_id res chain seq x y z
N MET A 1 3.37 -8.35 -26.81
CA MET A 1 2.68 -9.50 -26.23
C MET A 1 3.22 -9.86 -24.85
N ALA A 2 4.52 -10.13 -24.73
CA ALA A 2 5.11 -10.46 -23.43
C ALA A 2 4.95 -9.33 -22.42
N SER A 3 5.12 -8.08 -22.85
CA SER A 3 4.96 -6.93 -21.96
C SER A 3 3.52 -6.75 -21.49
N ALA A 4 2.55 -7.08 -22.33
CA ALA A 4 1.16 -7.03 -21.92
C ALA A 4 0.82 -8.09 -20.86
N MET A 5 1.40 -9.26 -20.98
CA MET A 5 1.22 -10.32 -19.99
C MET A 5 1.90 -9.96 -18.66
N GLU A 6 3.08 -9.37 -18.73
CA GLU A 6 3.78 -8.93 -17.53
C GLU A 6 3.01 -7.82 -16.82
N SER A 7 2.49 -6.86 -17.56
CA SER A 7 1.74 -5.77 -16.98
C SER A 7 0.41 -6.23 -16.40
N SER A 8 -0.19 -7.29 -16.97
CA SER A 8 -1.43 -7.83 -16.42
C SER A 8 -1.20 -8.58 -15.10
N GLY A 9 0.04 -9.00 -14.84
CA GLY A 9 0.38 -9.67 -13.59
C GLY A 9 0.62 -8.73 -12.42
N SER A 10 0.89 -7.45 -12.68
CA SER A 10 1.20 -6.50 -11.62
C SER A 10 0.01 -5.58 -11.35
N VAL A 11 -0.51 -5.63 -10.15
CA VAL A 11 -1.61 -4.76 -9.72
C VAL A 11 -1.11 -3.35 -9.46
N LEU A 12 0.08 -3.21 -8.90
CA LEU A 12 0.61 -1.91 -8.47
C LEU A 12 1.28 -1.11 -9.58
N ALA A 13 1.75 -1.75 -10.65
CA ALA A 13 2.52 -1.06 -11.68
C ALA A 13 1.83 0.19 -12.24
N PRO A 14 0.54 0.15 -12.63
CA PRO A 14 -0.13 1.33 -13.16
C PRO A 14 -0.41 2.43 -12.12
N VAL A 15 -0.35 2.11 -10.84
CA VAL A 15 -0.66 3.04 -9.75
C VAL A 15 0.49 3.15 -8.75
N GLN A 16 1.70 2.82 -9.19
CA GLN A 16 2.87 2.75 -8.31
C GLN A 16 3.15 4.07 -7.59
N ALA A 17 3.11 5.19 -8.30
CA ALA A 17 3.43 6.49 -7.73
C ALA A 17 2.45 6.86 -6.60
N VAL A 18 1.16 6.70 -6.83
CA VAL A 18 0.16 7.01 -5.81
C VAL A 18 0.25 6.03 -4.64
N PHE A 19 0.52 4.76 -4.92
CA PHE A 19 0.68 3.75 -3.87
C PHE A 19 1.87 4.09 -2.96
N ARG A 20 3.02 4.43 -3.55
CA ARG A 20 4.19 4.84 -2.77
C ARG A 20 3.90 6.09 -1.95
N GLY A 21 3.16 7.04 -2.51
CA GLY A 21 2.73 8.22 -1.78
C GLY A 21 1.88 7.90 -0.56
N VAL A 22 0.98 6.93 -0.69
CA VAL A 22 0.17 6.46 0.43
C VAL A 22 1.06 5.80 1.50
N VAL A 23 1.98 4.93 1.06
CA VAL A 23 2.86 4.23 1.99
C VAL A 23 3.68 5.19 2.82
N VAL A 24 4.31 6.20 2.20
CA VAL A 24 5.14 7.16 2.95
C VAL A 24 4.32 8.06 3.86
N THR A 25 3.03 8.22 3.56
CA THR A 25 2.14 9.00 4.42
C THR A 25 1.69 8.18 5.63
N VAL A 26 1.37 6.89 5.41
CA VAL A 26 0.98 5.98 6.49
C VAL A 26 2.18 5.59 7.35
N VAL A 27 3.32 5.34 6.71
CA VAL A 27 4.57 4.92 7.37
C VAL A 27 5.67 5.87 6.92
N PRO A 28 5.90 6.97 7.66
CA PRO A 28 6.91 7.97 7.26
C PRO A 28 8.33 7.40 7.13
N GLU A 29 8.65 6.36 7.86
CA GLU A 29 9.94 5.68 7.79
C GLU A 29 10.23 5.12 6.40
N ALA A 30 9.19 4.86 5.62
CA ALA A 30 9.33 4.33 4.27
C ALA A 30 10.04 5.29 3.32
N LYS A 31 10.13 6.58 3.66
CA LYS A 31 10.89 7.55 2.87
C LYS A 31 12.36 7.18 2.73
N GLN A 32 12.88 6.42 3.68
CA GLN A 32 14.29 6.03 3.71
C GLN A 32 14.58 4.77 2.90
N LEU A 33 13.56 4.16 2.31
CA LEU A 33 13.76 2.95 1.51
C LEU A 33 14.50 3.26 0.21
N ASP A 34 15.48 2.42 -0.11
CA ASP A 34 16.09 2.43 -1.42
C ASP A 34 15.22 1.64 -2.42
N GLU A 35 15.65 1.53 -3.67
CA GLU A 35 14.87 0.81 -4.68
C GLU A 35 14.69 -0.68 -4.32
N ALA A 36 15.71 -1.31 -3.74
CA ALA A 36 15.58 -2.70 -3.32
C ALA A 36 14.53 -2.85 -2.21
N GLY A 37 14.52 -1.91 -1.26
CA GLY A 37 13.51 -1.88 -0.20
C GLY A 37 12.12 -1.71 -0.74
N TRP A 38 11.94 -0.80 -1.71
CA TRP A 38 10.63 -0.59 -2.33
C TRP A 38 10.17 -1.81 -3.11
N ARG A 39 11.08 -2.48 -3.82
CA ARG A 39 10.73 -3.71 -4.54
C ARG A 39 10.29 -4.80 -3.58
N GLY A 40 10.97 -4.93 -2.45
CA GLY A 40 10.58 -5.90 -1.43
C GLY A 40 9.20 -5.62 -0.87
N LEU A 41 8.93 -4.35 -0.55
CA LEU A 41 7.63 -3.93 -0.04
C LEU A 41 6.53 -4.20 -1.06
N GLU A 42 6.74 -3.75 -2.29
CA GLU A 42 5.76 -3.92 -3.35
C GLU A 42 5.55 -5.39 -3.70
N GLY A 43 6.62 -6.19 -3.63
CA GLY A 43 6.52 -7.63 -3.84
C GLY A 43 5.64 -8.33 -2.82
N LEU A 44 5.77 -7.96 -1.54
CA LEU A 44 4.91 -8.51 -0.49
C LEU A 44 3.45 -8.15 -0.71
N VAL A 45 3.19 -6.91 -1.10
CA VAL A 45 1.82 -6.47 -1.38
C VAL A 45 1.26 -7.18 -2.61
N GLU A 46 2.07 -7.31 -3.67
CA GLU A 46 1.64 -8.03 -4.86
C GLU A 46 1.30 -9.50 -4.55
N ASP A 47 2.13 -10.16 -3.75
CA ASP A 47 1.88 -11.55 -3.36
C ASP A 47 0.57 -11.66 -2.58
N ALA A 48 0.32 -10.73 -1.67
CA ALA A 48 -0.92 -10.71 -0.91
C ALA A 48 -2.13 -10.50 -1.83
N LEU A 49 -1.99 -9.61 -2.82
CA LEU A 49 -3.08 -9.33 -3.75
C LEU A 49 -3.35 -10.48 -4.72
N GLN A 50 -2.31 -11.25 -5.06
CA GLN A 50 -2.50 -12.42 -5.94
C GLN A 50 -3.37 -13.50 -5.28
N MET A 51 -3.45 -13.52 -3.97
CA MET A 51 -4.32 -14.44 -3.25
C MET A 51 -5.76 -13.95 -3.16
N ARG A 52 -6.04 -12.76 -3.65
CA ARG A 52 -7.38 -12.17 -3.64
C ARG A 52 -8.06 -12.31 -5.00
N THR A 53 -9.36 -12.05 -5.04
CA THR A 53 -10.13 -12.13 -6.28
C THR A 53 -9.69 -11.04 -7.26
N PRO A 54 -9.81 -11.30 -8.57
CA PRO A 54 -9.53 -10.24 -9.57
C PRO A 54 -10.37 -8.98 -9.37
N ALA A 55 -11.61 -9.14 -8.91
CA ALA A 55 -12.48 -8.00 -8.63
C ALA A 55 -11.89 -7.09 -7.56
N LEU A 56 -11.33 -7.67 -6.50
CA LEU A 56 -10.71 -6.88 -5.43
C LEU A 56 -9.48 -6.13 -5.93
N ARG A 57 -8.66 -6.79 -6.77
CA ARG A 57 -7.50 -6.15 -7.36
C ARG A 57 -7.89 -4.95 -8.23
N GLN A 58 -8.94 -5.10 -9.03
CA GLN A 58 -9.45 -3.99 -9.84
C GLN A 58 -10.00 -2.86 -8.98
N GLN A 59 -10.70 -3.20 -7.91
CA GLN A 59 -11.22 -2.20 -6.98
C GLN A 59 -10.10 -1.39 -6.34
N LEU A 60 -9.00 -2.05 -5.98
CA LEU A 60 -7.84 -1.37 -5.42
C LEU A 60 -7.23 -0.40 -6.42
N GLN A 61 -7.06 -0.84 -7.67
CA GLN A 61 -6.52 0.02 -8.72
C GLN A 61 -7.42 1.24 -8.95
N LEU A 62 -8.73 1.02 -9.03
CA LEU A 62 -9.69 2.10 -9.21
C LEU A 62 -9.67 3.07 -8.03
N PHE A 63 -9.53 2.55 -6.82
CA PHE A 63 -9.48 3.37 -5.62
C PHE A 63 -8.24 4.27 -5.63
N LEU A 64 -7.08 3.71 -5.98
CA LEU A 64 -5.84 4.48 -6.06
C LEU A 64 -5.90 5.54 -7.17
N ARG A 65 -6.47 5.19 -8.32
CA ARG A 65 -6.68 6.15 -9.41
C ARG A 65 -7.64 7.26 -9.00
N ALA A 66 -8.69 6.91 -8.26
CA ALA A 66 -9.65 7.89 -7.77
C ALA A 66 -8.98 8.87 -6.81
N ILE A 67 -8.09 8.39 -5.95
CA ILE A 67 -7.32 9.27 -5.06
C ILE A 67 -6.49 10.25 -5.89
N GLU A 68 -5.81 9.76 -6.91
CA GLU A 68 -4.95 10.60 -7.75
C GLU A 68 -5.76 11.65 -8.50
N TRP A 69 -6.88 11.26 -9.11
CA TRP A 69 -7.74 12.19 -9.82
C TRP A 69 -8.37 13.23 -8.89
N LEU A 70 -8.79 12.80 -7.70
CA LEU A 70 -9.35 13.71 -6.70
C LEU A 70 -8.34 14.79 -6.32
N THR A 71 -7.09 14.41 -6.13
CA THR A 71 -6.04 15.38 -5.76
C THR A 71 -5.71 16.31 -6.92
N VAL A 72 -5.73 15.83 -8.15
CA VAL A 72 -5.52 16.67 -9.33
C VAL A 72 -6.62 17.72 -9.43
N VAL A 73 -7.88 17.32 -9.23
CA VAL A 73 -9.01 18.25 -9.31
C VAL A 73 -8.97 19.26 -8.17
N ARG A 74 -8.64 18.82 -6.97
CA ARG A 74 -8.70 19.68 -5.78
C ARG A 74 -7.47 20.55 -5.59
N PHE A 75 -6.28 20.02 -5.85
CA PHE A 75 -5.01 20.70 -5.58
C PHE A 75 -4.22 21.03 -6.83
N GLY A 76 -4.64 20.56 -8.00
CA GLY A 76 -3.90 20.74 -9.23
C GLY A 76 -2.64 19.92 -9.37
N ARG A 77 -2.44 18.93 -8.48
CA ARG A 77 -1.27 18.05 -8.47
C ARG A 77 -1.69 16.64 -8.16
N THR A 78 -0.89 15.67 -8.64
CA THR A 78 -1.10 14.27 -8.29
C THR A 78 -0.78 14.02 -6.83
N PHE A 79 -1.35 12.97 -6.26
CA PHE A 79 -1.19 12.65 -4.84
C PHE A 79 0.28 12.53 -4.43
N SER A 80 1.09 11.89 -5.27
CA SER A 80 2.50 11.70 -4.99
C SER A 80 3.30 13.00 -4.93
N LYS A 81 2.81 14.05 -5.58
CA LYS A 81 3.47 15.36 -5.62
C LYS A 81 2.98 16.33 -4.56
N LEU A 82 1.97 15.95 -3.80
CA LEU A 82 1.47 16.77 -2.71
C LEU A 82 2.46 16.81 -1.55
N ARG A 83 2.38 17.88 -0.76
CA ARG A 83 3.12 17.96 0.49
C ARG A 83 2.59 16.92 1.47
N GLU A 84 3.43 16.50 2.39
CA GLU A 84 3.06 15.51 3.40
C GLU A 84 1.78 15.88 4.15
N GLU A 85 1.65 17.17 4.51
CA GLU A 85 0.46 17.66 5.20
C GLU A 85 -0.80 17.51 4.36
N GLN A 86 -0.69 17.78 3.06
CA GLN A 86 -1.81 17.65 2.14
C GLN A 86 -2.20 16.18 1.95
N ARG A 87 -1.20 15.30 1.80
CA ARG A 87 -1.45 13.88 1.69
C ARG A 87 -2.14 13.32 2.93
N SER A 88 -1.65 13.72 4.11
CA SER A 88 -2.27 13.31 5.37
C SER A 88 -3.70 13.77 5.48
N ARG A 89 -3.98 14.98 5.01
CA ARG A 89 -5.34 15.53 5.02
C ARG A 89 -6.27 14.75 4.11
N VAL A 90 -5.80 14.39 2.92
CA VAL A 90 -6.58 13.57 1.98
C VAL A 90 -6.88 12.20 2.59
N LEU A 91 -5.88 11.54 3.16
CA LEU A 91 -6.08 10.21 3.75
C LEU A 91 -6.99 10.26 4.96
N ARG A 92 -6.89 11.32 5.78
CA ARG A 92 -7.78 11.50 6.92
C ARG A 92 -9.23 11.69 6.47
N HIS A 93 -9.43 12.42 5.39
CA HIS A 93 -10.76 12.58 4.80
C HIS A 93 -11.34 11.24 4.35
N LEU A 94 -10.53 10.38 3.75
CA LEU A 94 -10.97 9.06 3.33
C LEU A 94 -11.24 8.15 4.54
N GLN A 95 -10.42 8.27 5.57
CA GLN A 95 -10.58 7.48 6.80
C GLN A 95 -11.93 7.73 7.46
N ASP A 96 -12.37 8.98 7.46
CA ASP A 96 -13.59 9.41 8.12
C ASP A 96 -14.76 9.61 7.15
N HIS A 97 -14.62 9.12 5.92
CA HIS A 97 -15.63 9.36 4.89
C HIS A 97 -16.96 8.69 5.25
N PRO A 98 -18.10 9.37 5.00
CA PRO A 98 -19.41 8.80 5.36
C PRO A 98 -19.80 7.58 4.52
N VAL A 99 -19.24 7.43 3.30
CA VAL A 99 -19.52 6.26 2.47
C VAL A 99 -18.68 5.09 2.96
N GLU A 100 -19.33 4.02 3.36
CA GLU A 100 -18.67 2.85 3.94
C GLU A 100 -17.64 2.22 3.01
N ARG A 101 -17.95 2.11 1.72
CA ARG A 101 -17.04 1.52 0.74
C ARG A 101 -15.71 2.28 0.67
N ILE A 102 -15.76 3.60 0.78
CA ILE A 102 -14.58 4.45 0.74
C ILE A 102 -13.76 4.24 2.01
N ARG A 103 -14.41 4.20 3.18
CA ARG A 103 -13.72 3.90 4.43
C ARG A 103 -13.05 2.53 4.39
N CYS A 104 -13.78 1.51 3.92
CA CYS A 104 -13.24 0.16 3.83
C CYS A 104 -12.06 0.09 2.86
N GLY A 105 -12.15 0.80 1.74
CA GLY A 105 -11.05 0.91 0.79
C GLY A 105 -9.81 1.52 1.41
N PHE A 106 -9.99 2.58 2.18
CA PHE A 106 -8.88 3.22 2.88
C PHE A 106 -8.23 2.27 3.89
N TRP A 107 -9.04 1.62 4.73
CA TRP A 107 -8.51 0.71 5.74
C TRP A 107 -7.79 -0.48 5.13
N GLY A 108 -8.31 -1.00 4.01
CA GLY A 108 -7.63 -2.06 3.26
C GLY A 108 -6.29 -1.59 2.70
N LEU A 109 -6.27 -0.40 2.12
CA LEU A 109 -5.04 0.18 1.57
C LEU A 109 -4.01 0.44 2.67
N ARG A 110 -4.45 0.97 3.80
CA ARG A 110 -3.58 1.18 4.96
C ARG A 110 -3.00 -0.15 5.46
N THR A 111 -3.82 -1.17 5.53
CA THR A 111 -3.37 -2.51 5.94
C THR A 111 -2.30 -3.05 4.99
N LEU A 112 -2.49 -2.86 3.68
CA LEU A 112 -1.50 -3.29 2.70
C LEU A 112 -0.18 -2.52 2.84
N ALA A 113 -0.25 -1.22 3.10
CA ALA A 113 0.94 -0.42 3.31
C ALA A 113 1.72 -0.90 4.53
N LEU A 114 1.02 -1.16 5.63
CA LEU A 114 1.65 -1.67 6.85
C LEU A 114 2.22 -3.07 6.65
N LEU A 115 1.47 -3.94 5.98
CA LEU A 115 1.94 -5.29 5.67
C LEU A 115 3.22 -5.25 4.83
N GLY A 116 3.21 -4.42 3.80
CA GLY A 116 4.37 -4.32 2.91
C GLY A 116 5.62 -3.81 3.63
N TYR A 117 5.47 -2.80 4.48
CA TYR A 117 6.61 -2.24 5.17
C TYR A 117 7.10 -3.15 6.30
N TYR A 118 6.20 -3.53 7.22
CA TYR A 118 6.59 -4.29 8.41
C TYR A 118 6.73 -5.78 8.16
N GLY A 119 6.25 -6.28 7.02
CA GLY A 119 6.47 -7.66 6.63
C GLY A 119 7.87 -7.95 6.09
N ARG A 120 8.67 -6.91 5.81
CA ARG A 120 10.04 -7.09 5.35
C ARG A 120 10.95 -7.50 6.51
N PRO A 121 11.90 -8.41 6.27
CA PRO A 121 12.83 -8.83 7.35
C PRO A 121 13.58 -7.67 7.99
N GLU A 122 14.00 -6.69 7.20
CA GLU A 122 14.76 -5.54 7.70
C GLU A 122 13.92 -4.70 8.67
N ALA A 123 12.65 -4.47 8.35
CA ALA A 123 11.76 -3.71 9.20
C ALA A 123 11.45 -4.46 10.49
N ALA A 124 11.26 -5.77 10.41
CA ALA A 124 11.01 -6.60 11.57
C ALA A 124 12.19 -6.56 12.55
N ARG A 125 13.41 -6.58 12.02
CA ARG A 125 14.62 -6.46 12.86
C ARG A 125 14.72 -5.10 13.53
N ALA A 126 14.32 -4.05 12.81
CA ALA A 126 14.42 -2.68 13.32
C ALA A 126 13.52 -2.48 14.55
N ILE A 127 12.39 -3.17 14.64
CA ILE A 127 11.47 -3.06 15.78
C ILE A 127 11.70 -4.17 16.81
N GLY A 128 12.79 -4.95 16.65
CA GLY A 128 13.14 -6.01 17.60
C GLY A 128 12.32 -7.28 17.46
N TYR A 129 11.50 -7.39 16.45
CA TYR A 129 10.72 -8.58 16.18
C TYR A 129 11.53 -9.55 15.32
N ALA A 130 11.62 -10.80 15.77
CA ALA A 130 12.33 -11.84 15.04
C ALA A 130 11.33 -12.91 14.59
N PRO A 131 10.71 -12.74 13.41
CA PRO A 131 9.79 -13.76 12.92
C PRO A 131 10.53 -15.00 12.52
N ASP A 132 10.08 -16.15 13.02
CA ASP A 132 10.58 -17.43 12.59
C ASP A 132 9.42 -18.31 12.12
N SER A 133 9.76 -19.42 11.51
CA SER A 133 8.76 -20.35 10.98
C SER A 133 7.95 -21.03 12.09
N GLY A 134 8.44 -20.99 13.31
CA GLY A 134 7.77 -21.57 14.47
C GLY A 134 6.91 -20.60 15.26
N GLY A 135 6.80 -19.34 14.82
CA GLY A 135 6.11 -18.32 15.56
C GLY A 135 4.66 -18.65 15.87
N TRP A 136 3.93 -19.15 14.90
CA TRP A 136 2.55 -19.54 15.09
C TRP A 136 2.41 -20.74 16.02
N GLU A 137 3.30 -21.71 15.89
CA GLU A 137 3.30 -22.87 16.77
C GLU A 137 3.59 -22.48 18.22
N ALA A 138 4.51 -21.54 18.41
CA ALA A 138 4.82 -21.04 19.75
C ALA A 138 3.59 -20.39 20.39
N LEU A 139 2.77 -19.68 19.61
CA LEU A 139 1.55 -19.07 20.11
C LEU A 139 0.48 -20.12 20.44
N THR A 140 0.39 -21.17 19.65
CA THR A 140 -0.63 -22.21 19.86
C THR A 140 -0.27 -23.19 20.98
N ARG A 141 0.99 -23.25 21.39
CA ARG A 141 1.44 -24.10 22.48
C ARG A 141 1.06 -23.57 23.88
N ARG A 142 0.59 -22.37 23.95
CA ARG A 142 0.06 -21.80 25.19
C ARG A 142 -1.43 -22.11 25.30
#